data_5daf380fcfb7f04091d449d091360249
#
_entry.id   5daf380fcfb7f04091d449d091360249
#
_cell.length_a   1.000
_cell.length_b   1.000
_cell.length_c   1.000
_cell.angle_alpha   90.00
_cell.angle_beta   90.00
_cell.angle_gamma   90.00
#
_symmetry.space_group_name_H-M   'P 1'
#
loop_
_entity.id
_entity.type
_entity.pdbx_description
1 polymer ?
#
loop_
_entity_poly.entity_id
_entity_poly.type
_entity_poly.pdbx_seq_one_letter_code
_entity_poly.pdbx_strand_id
1 'polypeptide(L)'
;MAIDLPRVTYSNIGVDFSPVHAHLDSIIPDFEKRTLGRDWSTAYATGPREAISSPIGAELSLGKFPTSTAADIKAAIASARAGAKVWNASPLEDRLAFAARWREILAAEKYDLGLAALYEVGKSRIEAIGEAEESVDMVEYYASELKRNDGYARPMKELVANETARSVMKPYGVFAVIAPFNFPLALSIGMMSGALLTGNAVVFKPSPRCCLTGLLIAATLRKAGLPDGVFNIVLGDGEVGRLLATDDGIDGVAFTGSHNTGMSIFRHMAMLPHMKPVIAEMGGKNPAYVTRHADLDRAAQGVARSAFGLQGQKCSACSVVYVDNAVKDAFIAKLVAFSSRLIVGDPRRAETYMGPVYSDAAIARFRAALSEVEAKGKIHFGGTALGQGFGDNYVLPTVVELDGPDRLTREELFMPFVVVRGVDGLEAAIAEGNDVAYGLCAGIFTRDENELQYFLDHAEAGVLYANRASGATTGAWPGAQPFCGWKGTGVNGKGGLGAWFLPQYLREQSQTIMTK
;
A
#
# COMPACT_ATOMS: atom_id res chain seq x y z
N MET A 1 -6.17 -24.90 21.96
CA MET A 1 -6.65 -23.60 22.47
C MET A 1 -6.13 -22.53 21.54
N ALA A 2 -6.99 -21.66 21.02
CA ALA A 2 -6.53 -20.48 20.28
C ALA A 2 -5.70 -19.63 21.25
N ILE A 3 -4.46 -19.33 20.91
CA ILE A 3 -3.62 -18.43 21.70
C ILE A 3 -4.20 -17.04 21.44
N ASP A 4 -4.71 -16.39 22.48
CA ASP A 4 -5.20 -15.01 22.40
C ASP A 4 -3.97 -14.08 22.37
N LEU A 5 -3.52 -13.76 21.16
CA LEU A 5 -2.36 -12.90 20.92
C LEU A 5 -2.83 -11.45 20.70
N PRO A 6 -2.07 -10.46 21.20
CA PRO A 6 -2.40 -9.06 20.97
C PRO A 6 -2.46 -8.77 19.46
N ARG A 7 -3.51 -8.08 19.06
CA ARG A 7 -3.68 -7.67 17.67
C ARG A 7 -2.65 -6.62 17.29
N VAL A 8 -2.04 -6.79 16.13
CA VAL A 8 -1.04 -5.85 15.61
C VAL A 8 -1.70 -4.83 14.70
N THR A 9 -1.64 -3.54 15.08
CA THR A 9 -2.03 -2.42 14.23
C THR A 9 -0.92 -1.37 14.20
N TYR A 10 -0.92 -0.49 13.22
CA TYR A 10 0.10 0.56 13.12
C TYR A 10 0.03 1.61 14.25
N SER A 11 -1.06 1.64 14.99
CA SER A 11 -1.28 2.56 16.11
C SER A 11 -0.92 2.00 17.48
N ASN A 12 -0.59 0.71 17.59
CA ASN A 12 -0.31 0.03 18.85
C ASN A 12 1.10 0.35 19.38
N ILE A 13 1.40 1.63 19.64
CA ILE A 13 2.65 2.01 20.27
C ILE A 13 2.55 1.72 21.76
N GLY A 14 3.55 0.99 22.29
CA GLY A 14 3.62 0.64 23.70
C GLY A 14 2.89 -0.65 24.10
N VAL A 15 2.31 -1.36 23.13
CA VAL A 15 1.83 -2.74 23.35
C VAL A 15 3.03 -3.68 23.44
N ASP A 16 3.01 -4.59 24.41
CA ASP A 16 3.98 -5.67 24.49
C ASP A 16 3.67 -6.76 23.45
N PHE A 17 4.48 -6.86 22.42
CA PHE A 17 4.38 -7.87 21.38
C PHE A 17 5.25 -9.11 21.64
N SER A 18 5.85 -9.27 22.83
CA SER A 18 6.63 -10.47 23.18
C SER A 18 5.87 -11.78 22.94
N PRO A 19 4.55 -11.89 23.24
CA PRO A 19 3.79 -13.10 22.92
C PRO A 19 3.68 -13.38 21.41
N VAL A 20 3.56 -12.32 20.57
CA VAL A 20 3.54 -12.46 19.10
C VAL A 20 4.91 -12.92 18.61
N HIS A 21 5.99 -12.35 19.13
CA HIS A 21 7.36 -12.75 18.78
C HIS A 21 7.64 -14.22 19.15
N ALA A 22 7.23 -14.66 20.33
CA ALA A 22 7.38 -16.05 20.77
C ALA A 22 6.58 -17.02 19.87
N HIS A 23 5.38 -16.64 19.48
CA HIS A 23 4.58 -17.41 18.53
C HIS A 23 5.29 -17.50 17.16
N LEU A 24 5.77 -16.40 16.63
CA LEU A 24 6.51 -16.39 15.37
C LEU A 24 7.77 -17.24 15.43
N ASP A 25 8.53 -17.21 16.54
CA ASP A 25 9.69 -18.11 16.74
C ASP A 25 9.31 -19.59 16.66
N SER A 26 8.12 -19.94 17.12
CA SER A 26 7.64 -21.34 17.09
C SER A 26 7.20 -21.81 15.70
N ILE A 27 6.72 -20.91 14.82
CA ILE A 27 6.15 -21.28 13.51
C ILE A 27 7.09 -21.03 12.33
N ILE A 28 8.06 -20.11 12.43
CA ILE A 28 9.02 -19.77 11.36
C ILE A 28 9.72 -21.03 10.81
N PRO A 29 10.28 -21.95 11.61
CA PRO A 29 10.99 -23.12 11.06
C PRO A 29 10.07 -24.04 10.25
N ASP A 30 8.82 -24.21 10.66
CA ASP A 30 7.85 -24.99 9.90
C ASP A 30 7.43 -24.29 8.62
N PHE A 31 7.19 -22.98 8.68
CA PHE A 31 6.89 -22.17 7.50
C PHE A 31 8.02 -22.25 6.46
N GLU A 32 9.28 -22.07 6.86
CA GLU A 32 10.44 -22.20 5.98
C GLU A 32 10.47 -23.56 5.28
N LYS A 33 10.36 -24.64 6.07
CA LYS A 33 10.41 -26.02 5.56
C LYS A 33 9.30 -26.35 4.56
N ARG A 34 8.06 -25.92 4.83
CA ARG A 34 6.90 -26.27 4.02
C ARG A 34 6.65 -25.33 2.86
N THR A 35 7.27 -24.13 2.85
CA THR A 35 6.90 -23.06 1.92
C THR A 35 8.07 -22.62 1.03
N LEU A 36 9.26 -22.41 1.61
CA LEU A 36 10.38 -21.86 0.85
C LEU A 36 11.06 -22.90 -0.05
N GLY A 37 11.72 -22.42 -1.11
CA GLY A 37 12.50 -23.25 -2.04
C GLY A 37 11.69 -24.17 -2.97
N ARG A 38 10.37 -24.05 -2.97
CA ARG A 38 9.48 -24.94 -3.78
C ARG A 38 9.36 -24.48 -5.22
N ASP A 39 9.00 -25.42 -6.08
CA ASP A 39 8.52 -25.15 -7.45
C ASP A 39 7.01 -24.88 -7.39
N TRP A 40 6.64 -23.63 -7.64
CA TRP A 40 5.26 -23.18 -7.62
C TRP A 40 4.60 -23.27 -9.00
N SER A 41 3.27 -23.36 -9.05
CA SER A 41 2.51 -23.40 -10.30
C SER A 41 1.17 -22.70 -10.15
N THR A 42 0.66 -22.18 -11.26
CA THR A 42 -0.69 -21.66 -11.38
C THR A 42 -1.21 -21.90 -12.80
N ALA A 43 -2.53 -21.86 -13.00
CA ALA A 43 -3.16 -22.22 -14.25
C ALA A 43 -2.77 -21.32 -15.44
N TYR A 44 -2.45 -20.05 -15.17
CA TYR A 44 -2.18 -19.04 -16.20
C TYR A 44 -0.75 -18.51 -16.14
N ALA A 45 0.21 -19.38 -15.90
CA ALA A 45 1.63 -19.11 -16.04
C ALA A 45 2.35 -20.38 -16.49
N THR A 46 2.51 -20.52 -17.81
CA THR A 46 3.10 -21.70 -18.48
C THR A 46 4.49 -21.42 -19.05
N GLY A 47 4.96 -20.18 -18.96
CA GLY A 47 6.26 -19.73 -19.43
C GLY A 47 7.43 -20.18 -18.56
N PRO A 48 8.63 -19.65 -18.83
CA PRO A 48 9.85 -19.99 -18.09
C PRO A 48 9.69 -19.77 -16.57
N ARG A 49 10.43 -20.57 -15.80
CA ARG A 49 10.47 -20.45 -14.34
C ARG A 49 11.66 -19.63 -13.91
N GLU A 50 11.42 -18.67 -13.05
CA GLU A 50 12.44 -17.83 -12.44
C GLU A 50 12.63 -18.21 -10.97
N ALA A 51 13.89 -18.37 -10.56
CA ALA A 51 14.23 -18.52 -9.14
C ALA A 51 14.24 -17.14 -8.49
N ILE A 52 13.50 -16.98 -7.40
CA ILE A 52 13.43 -15.74 -6.65
C ILE A 52 14.05 -15.98 -5.28
N SER A 53 15.02 -15.13 -4.91
CA SER A 53 15.61 -15.10 -3.57
C SER A 53 15.01 -13.95 -2.74
N SER A 54 15.03 -14.13 -1.42
CA SER A 54 14.63 -13.11 -0.47
C SER A 54 15.64 -11.95 -0.44
N PRO A 55 15.19 -10.70 -0.25
CA PRO A 55 16.11 -9.60 0.01
C PRO A 55 16.84 -9.72 1.35
N ILE A 56 16.42 -10.61 2.24
CA ILE A 56 17.06 -10.89 3.52
C ILE A 56 18.47 -11.49 3.32
N GLY A 57 18.61 -12.39 2.33
CA GLY A 57 19.87 -13.02 1.98
C GLY A 57 19.71 -13.82 0.69
N ALA A 58 20.72 -13.81 -0.15
CA ALA A 58 20.71 -14.48 -1.45
C ALA A 58 20.55 -16.02 -1.35
N GLU A 59 20.97 -16.59 -0.21
CA GLU A 59 20.83 -18.01 0.12
C GLU A 59 19.41 -18.44 0.46
N LEU A 60 18.54 -17.48 0.80
CA LEU A 60 17.13 -17.73 1.13
C LEU A 60 16.28 -17.76 -0.14
N SER A 61 16.16 -18.94 -0.75
CA SER A 61 15.32 -19.13 -1.93
C SER A 61 13.84 -19.11 -1.56
N LEU A 62 13.08 -18.19 -2.13
CA LEU A 62 11.61 -18.18 -2.04
C LEU A 62 10.97 -19.29 -2.87
N GLY A 63 11.66 -19.75 -3.90
CA GLY A 63 11.23 -20.81 -4.80
C GLY A 63 11.40 -20.46 -6.29
N LYS A 64 10.84 -21.33 -7.14
CA LYS A 64 10.78 -21.09 -8.59
C LYS A 64 9.34 -20.83 -9.01
N PHE A 65 9.13 -19.73 -9.70
CA PHE A 65 7.82 -19.27 -10.14
C PHE A 65 7.76 -19.20 -11.67
N PRO A 66 6.70 -19.75 -12.30
CA PRO A 66 6.52 -19.64 -13.75
C PRO A 66 6.10 -18.21 -14.10
N THR A 67 6.44 -17.77 -15.32
CA THR A 67 5.94 -16.51 -15.88
C THR A 67 4.73 -16.75 -16.78
N SER A 68 3.86 -15.76 -16.89
CA SER A 68 2.70 -15.82 -17.80
C SER A 68 3.09 -15.36 -19.19
N THR A 69 2.69 -16.12 -20.18
CA THR A 69 2.79 -15.77 -21.60
C THR A 69 1.62 -14.89 -22.03
N ALA A 70 1.69 -14.27 -23.20
CA ALA A 70 0.57 -13.54 -23.78
C ALA A 70 -0.68 -14.44 -23.97
N ALA A 71 -0.49 -15.71 -24.26
CA ALA A 71 -1.58 -16.69 -24.36
C ALA A 71 -2.23 -16.96 -22.99
N ASP A 72 -1.42 -17.09 -21.93
CA ASP A 72 -1.92 -17.25 -20.55
C ASP A 72 -2.76 -16.05 -20.11
N ILE A 73 -2.31 -14.83 -20.42
CA ILE A 73 -3.05 -13.60 -20.10
C ILE A 73 -4.41 -13.59 -20.80
N LYS A 74 -4.45 -13.91 -22.10
CA LYS A 74 -5.71 -14.02 -22.87
C LYS A 74 -6.64 -15.07 -22.28
N ALA A 75 -6.12 -16.23 -21.88
CA ALA A 75 -6.88 -17.31 -21.27
C ALA A 75 -7.43 -16.89 -19.88
N ALA A 76 -6.62 -16.23 -19.06
CA ALA A 76 -7.05 -15.69 -17.76
C ALA A 76 -8.18 -14.65 -17.91
N ILE A 77 -8.06 -13.75 -18.89
CA ILE A 77 -9.11 -12.75 -19.19
C ILE A 77 -10.39 -13.42 -19.69
N ALA A 78 -10.29 -14.40 -20.58
CA ALA A 78 -11.45 -15.13 -21.07
C ALA A 78 -12.18 -15.86 -19.93
N SER A 79 -11.43 -16.49 -19.02
CA SER A 79 -11.96 -17.10 -17.79
C SER A 79 -12.65 -16.06 -16.91
N ALA A 80 -12.01 -14.89 -16.68
CA ALA A 80 -12.59 -13.80 -15.90
C ALA A 80 -13.90 -13.27 -16.51
N ARG A 81 -13.98 -13.14 -17.82
CA ARG A 81 -15.22 -12.72 -18.51
C ARG A 81 -16.35 -13.73 -18.36
N ALA A 82 -16.06 -15.01 -18.32
CA ALA A 82 -17.05 -16.05 -18.04
C ALA A 82 -17.51 -15.97 -16.57
N GLY A 83 -16.57 -15.89 -15.63
CA GLY A 83 -16.84 -15.75 -14.20
C GLY A 83 -17.61 -14.47 -13.86
N ALA A 84 -17.29 -13.35 -14.51
CA ALA A 84 -17.98 -12.07 -14.31
C ALA A 84 -19.47 -12.16 -14.59
N LYS A 85 -19.92 -12.93 -15.60
CA LYS A 85 -21.34 -13.08 -15.90
C LYS A 85 -22.12 -13.74 -14.76
N VAL A 86 -21.51 -14.73 -14.11
CA VAL A 86 -22.10 -15.44 -12.98
C VAL A 86 -22.06 -14.55 -11.73
N TRP A 87 -20.92 -13.95 -11.46
CA TRP A 87 -20.69 -13.17 -10.23
C TRP A 87 -21.48 -11.84 -10.21
N ASN A 88 -21.60 -11.18 -11.35
CA ASN A 88 -22.41 -9.97 -11.50
C ASN A 88 -23.90 -10.24 -11.21
N ALA A 89 -24.40 -11.42 -11.56
CA ALA A 89 -25.78 -11.81 -11.30
C ALA A 89 -26.03 -12.31 -9.86
N SER A 90 -24.96 -12.49 -9.05
CA SER A 90 -25.10 -12.97 -7.68
C SER A 90 -25.81 -11.94 -6.81
N PRO A 91 -26.72 -12.36 -5.93
CA PRO A 91 -27.35 -11.50 -4.92
C PRO A 91 -26.30 -10.82 -4.03
N LEU A 92 -26.68 -9.68 -3.44
CA LEU A 92 -25.83 -8.96 -2.49
C LEU A 92 -25.43 -9.86 -1.31
N GLU A 93 -26.39 -10.61 -0.78
CA GLU A 93 -26.23 -11.52 0.35
C GLU A 93 -25.16 -12.58 0.10
N ASP A 94 -25.07 -13.14 -1.11
CA ASP A 94 -24.09 -14.15 -1.47
C ASP A 94 -22.66 -13.55 -1.48
N ARG A 95 -22.51 -12.33 -1.97
CA ARG A 95 -21.23 -11.60 -1.96
C ARG A 95 -20.82 -11.22 -0.53
N LEU A 96 -21.77 -10.83 0.33
CA LEU A 96 -21.50 -10.58 1.74
C LEU A 96 -21.15 -11.86 2.50
N ALA A 97 -21.82 -12.97 2.21
CA ALA A 97 -21.48 -14.28 2.78
C ALA A 97 -20.10 -14.77 2.34
N PHE A 98 -19.74 -14.55 1.07
CA PHE A 98 -18.37 -14.80 0.59
C PHE A 98 -17.35 -13.93 1.35
N ALA A 99 -17.60 -12.63 1.50
CA ALA A 99 -16.71 -11.73 2.23
C ALA A 99 -16.48 -12.19 3.67
N ALA A 100 -17.53 -12.62 4.38
CA ALA A 100 -17.43 -13.14 5.74
C ALA A 100 -16.53 -14.38 5.81
N ARG A 101 -16.72 -15.37 4.92
CA ARG A 101 -15.88 -16.56 4.85
C ARG A 101 -14.41 -16.22 4.51
N TRP A 102 -14.19 -15.32 3.54
CA TRP A 102 -12.84 -14.92 3.17
C TRP A 102 -12.11 -14.21 4.31
N ARG A 103 -12.79 -13.31 5.00
CA ARG A 103 -12.26 -12.64 6.21
C ARG A 103 -11.84 -13.65 7.28
N GLU A 104 -12.66 -14.67 7.56
CA GLU A 104 -12.34 -15.71 8.55
C GLU A 104 -11.10 -16.51 8.15
N ILE A 105 -10.96 -16.85 6.87
CA ILE A 105 -9.79 -17.56 6.35
C ILE A 105 -8.54 -16.68 6.42
N LEU A 106 -8.63 -15.41 6.03
CA LEU A 106 -7.52 -14.47 6.16
C LEU A 106 -7.07 -14.32 7.62
N ALA A 107 -8.01 -14.22 8.55
CA ALA A 107 -7.71 -14.13 9.98
C ALA A 107 -7.05 -15.42 10.52
N ALA A 108 -7.48 -16.59 10.05
CA ALA A 108 -6.88 -17.88 10.42
C ALA A 108 -5.47 -18.07 9.84
N GLU A 109 -5.21 -17.55 8.64
CA GLU A 109 -3.94 -17.72 7.92
C GLU A 109 -3.01 -16.48 7.99
N LYS A 110 -3.34 -15.48 8.80
CA LYS A 110 -2.64 -14.20 8.87
C LYS A 110 -1.14 -14.31 9.14
N TYR A 111 -0.72 -15.29 9.94
CA TYR A 111 0.69 -15.50 10.25
C TYR A 111 1.46 -16.05 9.05
N ASP A 112 0.90 -16.99 8.31
CA ASP A 112 1.51 -17.50 7.08
C ASP A 112 1.60 -16.43 6.00
N LEU A 113 0.53 -15.67 5.83
CA LEU A 113 0.49 -14.53 4.91
C LEU A 113 1.51 -13.45 5.31
N GLY A 114 1.58 -13.10 6.59
CA GLY A 114 2.56 -12.15 7.11
C GLY A 114 4.00 -12.64 6.94
N LEU A 115 4.27 -13.93 7.22
CA LEU A 115 5.60 -14.50 6.98
C LEU A 115 5.99 -14.48 5.50
N ALA A 116 5.07 -14.75 4.57
CA ALA A 116 5.35 -14.60 3.15
C ALA A 116 5.80 -13.17 2.80
N ALA A 117 5.08 -12.15 3.29
CA ALA A 117 5.46 -10.75 3.11
C ALA A 117 6.79 -10.39 3.79
N LEU A 118 7.08 -10.94 4.97
CA LEU A 118 8.38 -10.79 5.64
C LEU A 118 9.52 -11.29 4.75
N TYR A 119 9.39 -12.51 4.21
CA TYR A 119 10.45 -13.12 3.38
C TYR A 119 10.58 -12.48 2.00
N GLU A 120 9.48 -12.06 1.38
CA GLU A 120 9.51 -11.46 0.02
C GLU A 120 9.94 -10.00 0.02
N VAL A 121 9.68 -9.26 1.11
CA VAL A 121 9.89 -7.79 1.15
C VAL A 121 10.98 -7.39 2.13
N GLY A 122 11.29 -8.22 3.11
CA GLY A 122 12.22 -7.86 4.20
C GLY A 122 11.55 -7.01 5.30
N LYS A 123 10.22 -7.13 5.49
CA LYS A 123 9.48 -6.44 6.55
C LYS A 123 9.87 -6.96 7.92
N SER A 124 9.89 -6.08 8.94
CA SER A 124 9.95 -6.53 10.32
C SER A 124 8.72 -7.38 10.67
N ARG A 125 8.82 -8.21 11.70
CA ARG A 125 7.73 -9.10 12.14
C ARG A 125 6.42 -8.34 12.37
N ILE A 126 6.50 -7.22 13.08
CA ILE A 126 5.32 -6.44 13.45
C ILE A 126 4.69 -5.76 12.23
N GLU A 127 5.50 -5.25 11.29
CA GLU A 127 4.96 -4.68 10.06
C GLU A 127 4.32 -5.75 9.16
N ALA A 128 4.90 -6.94 9.09
CA ALA A 128 4.37 -8.04 8.29
C ALA A 128 3.03 -8.57 8.85
N ILE A 129 2.93 -8.75 10.17
CA ILE A 129 1.67 -9.19 10.81
C ILE A 129 0.64 -8.05 10.81
N GLY A 130 1.08 -6.80 11.01
CA GLY A 130 0.19 -5.62 10.91
C GLY A 130 -0.46 -5.51 9.53
N GLU A 131 0.26 -5.79 8.46
CA GLU A 131 -0.29 -5.81 7.10
C GLU A 131 -1.32 -6.94 6.90
N ALA A 132 -1.07 -8.11 7.46
CA ALA A 132 -2.02 -9.22 7.41
C ALA A 132 -3.32 -8.89 8.19
N GLU A 133 -3.21 -8.27 9.37
CA GLU A 133 -4.37 -7.78 10.14
C GLU A 133 -5.15 -6.69 9.38
N GLU A 134 -4.45 -5.75 8.74
CA GLU A 134 -5.06 -4.71 7.90
C GLU A 134 -5.86 -5.33 6.75
N SER A 135 -5.34 -6.38 6.14
CA SER A 135 -6.00 -7.11 5.05
C SER A 135 -7.33 -7.74 5.48
N VAL A 136 -7.38 -8.29 6.69
CA VAL A 136 -8.62 -8.82 7.30
C VAL A 136 -9.65 -7.72 7.47
N ASP A 137 -9.23 -6.57 8.01
CA ASP A 137 -10.12 -5.43 8.26
C ASP A 137 -10.60 -4.75 6.98
N MET A 138 -9.81 -4.76 5.90
CA MET A 138 -10.24 -4.24 4.61
C MET A 138 -11.46 -5.00 4.08
N VAL A 139 -11.42 -6.34 4.12
CA VAL A 139 -12.55 -7.16 3.67
C VAL A 139 -13.81 -6.88 4.51
N GLU A 140 -13.66 -6.81 5.84
CA GLU A 140 -14.76 -6.52 6.75
C GLU A 140 -15.34 -5.11 6.53
N TYR A 141 -14.47 -4.12 6.42
CA TYR A 141 -14.88 -2.73 6.23
C TYR A 141 -15.64 -2.55 4.91
N TYR A 142 -15.10 -3.08 3.80
CA TYR A 142 -15.75 -2.94 2.51
C TYR A 142 -17.05 -3.73 2.41
N ALA A 143 -17.14 -4.89 3.05
CA ALA A 143 -18.42 -5.62 3.16
C ALA A 143 -19.46 -4.82 3.95
N SER A 144 -19.04 -4.17 5.05
CA SER A 144 -19.93 -3.31 5.84
C SER A 144 -20.37 -2.05 5.07
N GLU A 145 -19.48 -1.43 4.28
CA GLU A 145 -19.84 -0.30 3.41
C GLU A 145 -20.84 -0.72 2.33
N LEU A 146 -20.62 -1.87 1.70
CA LEU A 146 -21.53 -2.40 0.70
C LEU A 146 -22.92 -2.68 1.28
N LYS A 147 -22.97 -3.28 2.47
CA LYS A 147 -24.22 -3.56 3.20
C LYS A 147 -24.94 -2.27 3.63
N ARG A 148 -24.20 -1.30 4.21
CA ARG A 148 -24.73 -0.02 4.69
C ARG A 148 -25.39 0.78 3.57
N ASN A 149 -24.88 0.66 2.35
CA ASN A 149 -25.38 1.37 1.18
C ASN A 149 -26.35 0.53 0.32
N ASP A 150 -26.83 -0.60 0.83
CA ASP A 150 -27.76 -1.51 0.11
C ASP A 150 -27.24 -1.86 -1.31
N GLY A 151 -25.95 -2.22 -1.42
CA GLY A 151 -25.30 -2.48 -2.70
C GLY A 151 -25.26 -1.27 -3.64
N TYR A 152 -25.46 -0.07 -3.11
CA TYR A 152 -25.58 1.20 -3.85
C TYR A 152 -26.79 1.24 -4.79
N ALA A 153 -27.94 0.68 -4.38
CA ALA A 153 -29.22 0.85 -5.02
C ALA A 153 -30.07 1.86 -4.21
N ARG A 154 -30.64 2.86 -4.88
CA ARG A 154 -31.40 3.92 -4.20
C ARG A 154 -32.71 4.22 -4.94
N PRO A 155 -33.85 4.38 -4.23
CA PRO A 155 -35.05 4.92 -4.82
C PRO A 155 -34.83 6.37 -5.24
N MET A 156 -35.45 6.77 -6.34
CA MET A 156 -35.44 8.13 -6.85
C MET A 156 -36.87 8.72 -6.78
N LYS A 157 -36.98 10.02 -7.02
CA LYS A 157 -38.27 10.70 -7.03
C LYS A 157 -39.12 10.21 -8.19
N GLU A 158 -40.34 9.77 -7.91
CA GLU A 158 -41.38 9.47 -8.89
C GLU A 158 -41.99 10.78 -9.40
N LEU A 159 -42.17 10.89 -10.71
CA LEU A 159 -42.73 12.11 -11.34
C LEU A 159 -44.20 11.99 -11.66
N VAL A 160 -44.70 10.77 -11.88
CA VAL A 160 -46.11 10.49 -12.21
C VAL A 160 -46.58 9.27 -11.40
N ALA A 161 -47.91 9.14 -11.27
CA ALA A 161 -48.51 7.99 -10.63
C ALA A 161 -48.14 6.68 -11.36
N ASN A 162 -47.99 5.59 -10.59
CA ASN A 162 -47.60 4.26 -11.09
C ASN A 162 -46.19 4.18 -11.72
N GLU A 163 -45.34 5.16 -11.48
CA GLU A 163 -43.93 5.11 -11.83
C GLU A 163 -43.10 4.67 -10.63
N THR A 164 -42.13 3.83 -10.87
CA THR A 164 -41.03 3.55 -9.92
C THR A 164 -39.71 3.94 -10.55
N ALA A 165 -38.96 4.82 -9.88
CA ALA A 165 -37.68 5.28 -10.33
C ALA A 165 -36.58 4.88 -9.32
N ARG A 166 -35.45 4.40 -9.82
CA ARG A 166 -34.31 4.04 -9.00
C ARG A 166 -32.99 4.26 -9.70
N SER A 167 -31.96 4.59 -8.93
CA SER A 167 -30.54 4.55 -9.33
C SER A 167 -29.91 3.28 -8.80
N VAL A 168 -29.24 2.51 -9.66
CA VAL A 168 -28.61 1.24 -9.32
C VAL A 168 -27.18 1.25 -9.83
N MET A 169 -26.23 1.00 -8.93
CA MET A 169 -24.82 0.84 -9.30
C MET A 169 -24.57 -0.58 -9.81
N LYS A 170 -23.95 -0.70 -10.98
CA LYS A 170 -23.64 -1.96 -11.67
C LYS A 170 -22.16 -2.16 -11.81
N PRO A 171 -21.61 -3.39 -11.66
CA PRO A 171 -20.22 -3.67 -11.92
C PRO A 171 -19.85 -3.40 -13.40
N TYR A 172 -18.59 -3.09 -13.63
CA TYR A 172 -18.07 -2.91 -14.99
C TYR A 172 -17.87 -4.24 -15.71
N GLY A 173 -17.35 -5.26 -15.01
CA GLY A 173 -17.05 -6.58 -15.59
C GLY A 173 -15.76 -7.18 -15.06
N VAL A 174 -14.64 -7.01 -15.77
CA VAL A 174 -13.34 -7.58 -15.42
C VAL A 174 -12.35 -6.47 -15.07
N PHE A 175 -11.80 -6.52 -13.86
CA PHE A 175 -10.73 -5.64 -13.42
C PHE A 175 -9.36 -6.33 -13.50
N ALA A 176 -8.39 -5.65 -14.10
CA ALA A 176 -6.98 -5.94 -13.86
C ALA A 176 -6.57 -5.33 -12.52
N VAL A 177 -6.09 -6.15 -11.60
CA VAL A 177 -5.53 -5.72 -10.32
C VAL A 177 -4.03 -5.91 -10.36
N ILE A 178 -3.26 -4.81 -10.31
CA ILE A 178 -1.80 -4.81 -10.42
C ILE A 178 -1.22 -4.20 -9.15
N ALA A 179 -0.56 -5.03 -8.35
CA ALA A 179 -0.11 -4.67 -7.01
C ALA A 179 1.41 -4.42 -6.94
N PRO A 180 1.84 -3.56 -5.99
CA PRO A 180 3.24 -3.26 -5.73
C PRO A 180 3.88 -4.32 -4.83
N PHE A 181 5.19 -4.14 -4.54
CA PHE A 181 5.93 -5.07 -3.68
C PHE A 181 5.83 -4.73 -2.19
N ASN A 182 5.72 -3.44 -1.85
CA ASN A 182 5.91 -2.97 -0.48
C ASN A 182 4.78 -3.34 0.49
N PHE A 183 3.55 -3.47 0.01
CA PHE A 183 2.40 -4.00 0.74
C PHE A 183 1.70 -5.07 -0.11
N PRO A 184 2.34 -6.26 -0.25
CA PRO A 184 1.86 -7.29 -1.18
C PRO A 184 0.53 -7.93 -0.73
N LEU A 185 0.18 -7.86 0.55
CA LEU A 185 -1.10 -8.33 1.09
C LEU A 185 -2.17 -7.25 1.03
N ALA A 186 -1.97 -6.17 1.79
CA ALA A 186 -3.01 -5.17 2.03
C ALA A 186 -3.44 -4.47 0.74
N LEU A 187 -2.49 -4.01 -0.10
CA LEU A 187 -2.85 -3.34 -1.34
C LEU A 187 -3.45 -4.30 -2.37
N SER A 188 -3.00 -5.57 -2.39
CA SER A 188 -3.62 -6.58 -3.25
C SER A 188 -5.05 -6.90 -2.81
N ILE A 189 -5.23 -7.24 -1.54
CA ILE A 189 -6.52 -7.62 -0.98
C ILE A 189 -7.50 -6.45 -1.00
N GLY A 190 -7.04 -5.23 -0.71
CA GLY A 190 -7.86 -4.03 -0.78
C GLY A 190 -8.43 -3.76 -2.17
N MET A 191 -7.59 -3.78 -3.22
CA MET A 191 -8.05 -3.61 -4.60
C MET A 191 -8.94 -4.76 -5.06
N MET A 192 -8.58 -6.01 -4.72
CA MET A 192 -9.41 -7.17 -5.05
C MET A 192 -10.76 -7.15 -4.33
N SER A 193 -10.79 -6.75 -3.06
CA SER A 193 -12.06 -6.59 -2.30
C SER A 193 -12.96 -5.58 -2.98
N GLY A 194 -12.42 -4.43 -3.40
CA GLY A 194 -13.19 -3.43 -4.14
C GLY A 194 -13.85 -4.00 -5.38
N ALA A 195 -13.12 -4.75 -6.20
CA ALA A 195 -13.64 -5.36 -7.41
C ALA A 195 -14.62 -6.53 -7.12
N LEU A 196 -14.21 -7.49 -6.29
CA LEU A 196 -15.00 -8.71 -6.05
C LEU A 196 -16.31 -8.44 -5.31
N LEU A 197 -16.29 -7.63 -4.26
CA LEU A 197 -17.49 -7.36 -3.47
C LEU A 197 -18.54 -6.54 -4.25
N THR A 198 -18.09 -5.73 -5.20
CA THR A 198 -18.98 -4.98 -6.10
C THR A 198 -19.46 -5.80 -7.30
N GLY A 199 -19.10 -7.09 -7.40
CA GLY A 199 -19.60 -8.01 -8.42
C GLY A 199 -18.76 -8.07 -9.70
N ASN A 200 -17.55 -7.50 -9.70
CA ASN A 200 -16.60 -7.66 -10.81
C ASN A 200 -15.77 -8.93 -10.64
N ALA A 201 -15.24 -9.47 -11.74
CA ALA A 201 -14.20 -10.48 -11.73
C ALA A 201 -12.81 -9.82 -11.78
N VAL A 202 -11.79 -10.57 -11.40
CA VAL A 202 -10.42 -10.07 -11.25
C VAL A 202 -9.43 -10.93 -12.03
N VAL A 203 -8.53 -10.28 -12.77
CA VAL A 203 -7.25 -10.85 -13.17
C VAL A 203 -6.16 -10.13 -12.37
N PHE A 204 -5.53 -10.85 -11.46
CA PHE A 204 -4.56 -10.32 -10.51
C PHE A 204 -3.13 -10.55 -10.98
N LYS A 205 -2.31 -9.51 -10.91
CA LYS A 205 -0.86 -9.57 -11.11
C LYS A 205 -0.14 -9.02 -9.88
N PRO A 206 0.46 -9.86 -9.05
CA PRO A 206 1.32 -9.42 -7.96
C PRO A 206 2.62 -8.78 -8.50
N SER A 207 3.37 -8.11 -7.63
CA SER A 207 4.74 -7.73 -7.94
C SER A 207 5.57 -8.96 -8.36
N PRO A 208 6.53 -8.84 -9.29
CA PRO A 208 7.34 -9.99 -9.75
C PRO A 208 8.05 -10.73 -8.63
N ARG A 209 8.39 -10.04 -7.55
CA ARG A 209 9.09 -10.63 -6.39
C ARG A 209 8.15 -11.01 -5.23
N CYS A 210 6.83 -10.78 -5.38
CA CYS A 210 5.82 -11.16 -4.38
C CYS A 210 4.87 -12.23 -4.91
N CYS A 211 5.42 -13.17 -5.67
CA CYS A 211 4.67 -14.27 -6.27
C CYS A 211 4.13 -15.23 -5.22
N LEU A 212 4.90 -15.51 -4.16
CA LEU A 212 4.48 -16.38 -3.06
C LEU A 212 3.25 -15.82 -2.36
N THR A 213 3.31 -14.56 -1.93
CA THR A 213 2.15 -13.87 -1.33
C THR A 213 0.94 -13.91 -2.26
N GLY A 214 1.13 -13.64 -3.56
CA GLY A 214 0.05 -13.70 -4.55
C GLY A 214 -0.61 -15.07 -4.64
N LEU A 215 0.17 -16.15 -4.64
CA LEU A 215 -0.34 -17.53 -4.67
C LEU A 215 -1.04 -17.94 -3.37
N LEU A 216 -0.55 -17.49 -2.21
CA LEU A 216 -1.22 -17.72 -0.93
C LEU A 216 -2.57 -16.98 -0.87
N ILE A 217 -2.64 -15.73 -1.32
CA ILE A 217 -3.92 -15.01 -1.46
C ILE A 217 -4.89 -15.79 -2.37
N ALA A 218 -4.43 -16.27 -3.53
CA ALA A 218 -5.24 -17.07 -4.43
C ALA A 218 -5.78 -18.35 -3.75
N ALA A 219 -5.00 -18.96 -2.86
CA ALA A 219 -5.43 -20.12 -2.07
C ALA A 219 -6.55 -19.74 -1.08
N THR A 220 -6.47 -18.58 -0.42
CA THR A 220 -7.53 -18.12 0.51
C THR A 220 -8.86 -17.88 -0.19
N LEU A 221 -8.83 -17.29 -1.40
CA LEU A 221 -10.03 -17.06 -2.21
C LEU A 221 -10.73 -18.35 -2.63
N ARG A 222 -9.96 -19.37 -3.02
CA ARG A 222 -10.50 -20.71 -3.32
C ARG A 222 -11.13 -21.37 -2.09
N LYS A 223 -10.45 -21.31 -0.94
CA LYS A 223 -10.99 -21.82 0.34
C LYS A 223 -12.29 -21.11 0.74
N ALA A 224 -12.42 -19.83 0.44
CA ALA A 224 -13.63 -19.05 0.68
C ALA A 224 -14.80 -19.41 -0.25
N GLY A 225 -14.57 -20.26 -1.25
CA GLY A 225 -15.60 -20.72 -2.17
C GLY A 225 -15.99 -19.67 -3.22
N LEU A 226 -15.03 -18.85 -3.67
CA LEU A 226 -15.25 -17.96 -4.81
C LEU A 226 -15.47 -18.81 -6.07
N PRO A 227 -16.53 -18.54 -6.89
CA PRO A 227 -16.80 -19.32 -8.09
C PRO A 227 -15.64 -19.30 -9.09
N ASP A 228 -15.49 -20.39 -9.84
CA ASP A 228 -14.46 -20.52 -10.86
C ASP A 228 -14.52 -19.38 -11.87
N GLY A 229 -13.37 -18.91 -12.30
CA GLY A 229 -13.22 -17.83 -13.25
C GLY A 229 -13.39 -16.43 -12.67
N VAL A 230 -14.02 -16.24 -11.50
CA VAL A 230 -14.18 -14.90 -10.88
C VAL A 230 -12.84 -14.30 -10.47
N PHE A 231 -11.88 -15.13 -10.08
CA PHE A 231 -10.52 -14.73 -9.79
C PHE A 231 -9.52 -15.56 -10.58
N ASN A 232 -8.56 -14.87 -11.20
CA ASN A 232 -7.48 -15.47 -11.96
C ASN A 232 -6.16 -14.75 -11.59
N ILE A 233 -5.04 -15.48 -11.57
CA ILE A 233 -3.73 -14.90 -11.27
C ILE A 233 -2.77 -15.14 -12.44
N VAL A 234 -2.05 -14.09 -12.82
CA VAL A 234 -0.94 -14.11 -13.78
C VAL A 234 0.33 -13.63 -13.09
N LEU A 235 1.47 -14.22 -13.43
CA LEU A 235 2.77 -13.94 -12.81
C LEU A 235 3.73 -13.40 -13.87
N GLY A 236 4.57 -12.45 -13.50
CA GLY A 236 5.61 -11.91 -14.36
C GLY A 236 5.93 -10.44 -14.08
N ASP A 237 6.75 -9.87 -14.93
CA ASP A 237 7.34 -8.55 -14.83
C ASP A 237 6.41 -7.41 -15.29
N GLY A 238 7.02 -6.26 -15.63
CA GLY A 238 6.30 -5.09 -16.14
C GLY A 238 5.65 -5.33 -17.49
N GLU A 239 6.19 -6.21 -18.34
CA GLU A 239 5.61 -6.52 -19.64
C GLU A 239 4.31 -7.31 -19.50
N VAL A 240 4.25 -8.29 -18.60
CA VAL A 240 3.01 -9.00 -18.26
C VAL A 240 1.96 -8.01 -17.72
N GLY A 241 2.39 -7.06 -16.88
CA GLY A 241 1.50 -5.98 -16.39
C GLY A 241 0.96 -5.09 -17.51
N ARG A 242 1.80 -4.72 -18.46
CA ARG A 242 1.43 -3.94 -19.63
C ARG A 242 0.43 -4.69 -20.51
N LEU A 243 0.74 -5.93 -20.87
CA LEU A 243 -0.16 -6.78 -21.68
C LEU A 243 -1.52 -6.96 -21.02
N LEU A 244 -1.55 -7.17 -19.71
CA LEU A 244 -2.80 -7.29 -18.95
C LEU A 244 -3.59 -5.97 -18.95
N ALA A 245 -2.95 -4.85 -18.60
CA ALA A 245 -3.63 -3.57 -18.47
C ALA A 245 -4.16 -3.03 -19.81
N THR A 246 -3.51 -3.39 -20.93
CA THR A 246 -3.87 -2.87 -22.25
C THR A 246 -4.75 -3.80 -23.07
N ASP A 247 -5.17 -4.94 -22.49
CA ASP A 247 -6.05 -5.89 -23.19
C ASP A 247 -7.48 -5.38 -23.29
N ASP A 248 -8.09 -5.49 -24.47
CA ASP A 248 -9.48 -5.06 -24.72
C ASP A 248 -10.51 -5.77 -23.83
N GLY A 249 -10.18 -6.98 -23.37
CA GLY A 249 -11.02 -7.78 -22.49
C GLY A 249 -11.05 -7.30 -21.04
N ILE A 250 -10.26 -6.30 -20.64
CA ILE A 250 -10.28 -5.66 -19.32
C ILE A 250 -11.25 -4.47 -19.35
N ASP A 251 -12.14 -4.37 -18.37
CA ASP A 251 -13.16 -3.32 -18.25
C ASP A 251 -12.77 -2.22 -17.25
N GLY A 252 -11.72 -2.43 -16.45
CA GLY A 252 -11.16 -1.45 -15.53
C GLY A 252 -9.81 -1.90 -14.98
N VAL A 253 -9.03 -0.97 -14.47
CA VAL A 253 -7.73 -1.24 -13.83
C VAL A 253 -7.70 -0.67 -12.43
N ALA A 254 -7.33 -1.49 -11.45
CA ALA A 254 -6.92 -1.06 -10.12
C ALA A 254 -5.41 -1.28 -9.99
N PHE A 255 -4.68 -0.21 -9.72
CA PHE A 255 -3.23 -0.18 -9.75
C PHE A 255 -2.67 0.55 -8.52
N THR A 256 -1.65 -0.02 -7.92
CA THR A 256 -0.78 0.71 -7.00
C THR A 256 0.68 0.50 -7.41
N GLY A 257 1.43 1.60 -7.52
CA GLY A 257 2.83 1.54 -7.94
C GLY A 257 3.43 2.90 -8.27
N SER A 258 4.44 2.91 -9.16
CA SER A 258 5.12 4.15 -9.52
C SER A 258 4.22 5.10 -10.35
N HIS A 259 4.43 6.41 -10.15
CA HIS A 259 3.73 7.46 -10.91
C HIS A 259 3.82 7.24 -12.44
N ASN A 260 5.01 6.94 -12.95
CA ASN A 260 5.20 6.73 -14.39
C ASN A 260 4.37 5.59 -14.95
N THR A 261 4.29 4.46 -14.22
CA THR A 261 3.49 3.31 -14.64
C THR A 261 1.99 3.62 -14.56
N GLY A 262 1.53 4.21 -13.47
CA GLY A 262 0.11 4.58 -13.31
C GLY A 262 -0.35 5.56 -14.38
N MET A 263 0.47 6.58 -14.68
CA MET A 263 0.17 7.54 -15.74
C MET A 263 0.22 6.93 -17.16
N SER A 264 1.07 5.92 -17.38
CA SER A 264 1.07 5.17 -18.64
C SER A 264 -0.24 4.40 -18.83
N ILE A 265 -0.71 3.71 -17.78
CA ILE A 265 -2.01 3.01 -17.79
C ILE A 265 -3.15 4.02 -18.01
N PHE A 266 -3.17 5.12 -17.29
CA PHE A 266 -4.20 6.14 -17.40
C PHE A 266 -4.27 6.73 -18.82
N ARG A 267 -3.12 7.11 -19.40
CA ARG A 267 -3.07 7.62 -20.78
C ARG A 267 -3.57 6.60 -21.79
N HIS A 268 -3.18 5.33 -21.65
CA HIS A 268 -3.68 4.27 -22.55
C HIS A 268 -5.21 4.18 -22.47
N MET A 269 -5.77 4.09 -21.25
CA MET A 269 -7.22 3.99 -21.06
C MET A 269 -7.99 5.22 -21.58
N ALA A 270 -7.41 6.42 -21.48
CA ALA A 270 -8.01 7.65 -21.97
C ALA A 270 -8.08 7.72 -23.52
N MET A 271 -7.25 6.96 -24.23
CA MET A 271 -7.23 6.89 -25.70
C MET A 271 -8.18 5.83 -26.27
N LEU A 272 -8.84 5.03 -25.43
CA LEU A 272 -9.78 4.01 -25.89
C LEU A 272 -11.09 4.63 -26.36
N PRO A 273 -11.79 4.00 -27.33
CA PRO A 273 -13.11 4.48 -27.80
C PRO A 273 -14.17 4.53 -26.70
N HIS A 274 -14.02 3.71 -25.65
CA HIS A 274 -14.92 3.66 -24.50
C HIS A 274 -14.15 3.91 -23.22
N MET A 275 -14.67 4.81 -22.38
CA MET A 275 -14.07 5.13 -21.09
C MET A 275 -14.07 3.89 -20.18
N LYS A 276 -12.90 3.55 -19.65
CA LYS A 276 -12.71 2.49 -18.66
C LYS A 276 -12.13 3.12 -17.38
N PRO A 277 -12.60 2.73 -16.20
CA PRO A 277 -12.10 3.30 -14.95
C PRO A 277 -10.64 2.89 -14.70
N VAL A 278 -9.86 3.85 -14.21
CA VAL A 278 -8.53 3.63 -13.65
C VAL A 278 -8.57 4.10 -12.20
N ILE A 279 -8.37 3.17 -11.28
CA ILE A 279 -8.23 3.42 -9.86
C ILE A 279 -6.74 3.25 -9.58
N ALA A 280 -6.00 4.36 -9.48
CA ALA A 280 -4.56 4.31 -9.33
C ALA A 280 -4.13 5.12 -8.11
N GLU A 281 -3.34 4.47 -7.24
CA GLU A 281 -2.61 5.07 -6.15
C GLU A 281 -1.11 4.96 -6.44
N MET A 282 -0.42 6.10 -6.38
CA MET A 282 0.97 6.21 -6.81
C MET A 282 1.85 6.75 -5.68
N GLY A 283 3.09 7.11 -6.00
CA GLY A 283 4.06 7.59 -5.03
C GLY A 283 3.70 8.88 -4.31
N GLY A 284 4.53 9.27 -3.36
CA GLY A 284 4.37 10.48 -2.57
C GLY A 284 5.71 11.15 -2.23
N LYS A 285 5.67 12.47 -2.03
CA LYS A 285 6.75 13.24 -1.42
C LYS A 285 6.18 13.94 -0.20
N ASN A 286 6.13 13.20 0.91
CA ASN A 286 5.30 13.55 2.05
C ASN A 286 6.08 14.42 3.04
N PRO A 287 5.65 15.68 3.29
CA PRO A 287 6.28 16.56 4.25
C PRO A 287 5.79 16.31 5.67
N ALA A 288 6.66 16.59 6.64
CA ALA A 288 6.28 16.89 8.00
C ALA A 288 6.70 18.33 8.34
N TYR A 289 5.80 19.09 8.96
CA TYR A 289 6.06 20.46 9.39
C TYR A 289 6.27 20.48 10.90
N VAL A 290 7.40 21.01 11.35
CA VAL A 290 7.75 21.11 12.77
C VAL A 290 7.89 22.60 13.11
N THR A 291 6.90 23.14 13.79
CA THR A 291 6.89 24.55 14.16
C THR A 291 7.71 24.79 15.43
N ARG A 292 7.98 26.05 15.76
CA ARG A 292 8.62 26.43 17.02
C ARG A 292 7.80 26.06 18.26
N HIS A 293 6.50 25.83 18.09
CA HIS A 293 5.58 25.44 19.15
C HIS A 293 5.43 23.90 19.29
N ALA A 294 6.19 23.13 18.52
CA ALA A 294 6.13 21.67 18.53
C ALA A 294 6.68 21.05 19.82
N ASP A 295 6.15 19.91 20.19
CA ASP A 295 6.82 18.98 21.07
C ASP A 295 7.89 18.24 20.26
N LEU A 296 9.15 18.64 20.42
CA LEU A 296 10.24 18.15 19.59
C LEU A 296 10.55 16.66 19.80
N ASP A 297 10.31 16.09 20.99
CA ASP A 297 10.50 14.66 21.24
C ASP A 297 9.44 13.85 20.49
N ARG A 298 8.19 14.29 20.58
CA ARG A 298 7.07 13.71 19.83
C ARG A 298 7.27 13.84 18.32
N ALA A 299 7.72 14.99 17.85
CA ALA A 299 7.99 15.24 16.44
C ALA A 299 9.11 14.34 15.92
N ALA A 300 10.25 14.27 16.62
CA ALA A 300 11.37 13.41 16.24
C ALA A 300 10.97 11.93 16.19
N GLN A 301 10.23 11.44 17.18
CA GLN A 301 9.70 10.08 17.20
C GLN A 301 8.77 9.82 16.00
N GLY A 302 7.80 10.71 15.76
CA GLY A 302 6.83 10.58 14.68
C GLY A 302 7.49 10.60 13.30
N VAL A 303 8.42 11.52 13.09
CA VAL A 303 9.18 11.61 11.84
C VAL A 303 10.04 10.36 11.62
N ALA A 304 10.81 9.93 12.61
CA ALA A 304 11.67 8.74 12.46
C ALA A 304 10.86 7.49 12.14
N ARG A 305 9.75 7.26 12.83
CA ARG A 305 8.85 6.13 12.54
C ARG A 305 8.25 6.20 11.15
N SER A 306 7.85 7.38 10.72
CA SER A 306 7.30 7.60 9.39
C SER A 306 8.33 7.45 8.29
N ALA A 307 9.54 7.96 8.49
CA ALA A 307 10.59 7.95 7.47
C ALA A 307 11.26 6.58 7.30
N PHE A 308 11.38 5.80 8.38
CA PHE A 308 12.22 4.61 8.39
C PHE A 308 11.46 3.28 8.53
N GLY A 309 10.18 3.29 8.91
CA GLY A 309 9.35 2.08 8.85
C GLY A 309 9.36 1.49 7.44
N LEU A 310 9.45 0.16 7.32
CA LEU A 310 9.63 -0.57 6.07
C LEU A 310 10.75 0.01 5.18
N GLN A 311 11.87 0.37 5.78
CA GLN A 311 13.02 0.96 5.08
C GLN A 311 12.66 2.22 4.26
N GLY A 312 11.67 3.01 4.70
CA GLY A 312 11.15 4.15 3.95
C GLY A 312 10.46 3.79 2.63
N GLN A 313 10.21 2.51 2.38
CA GLN A 313 9.58 2.00 1.16
C GLN A 313 8.04 2.04 1.24
N LYS A 314 7.51 3.16 1.69
CA LYS A 314 6.07 3.44 1.77
C LYS A 314 5.74 4.67 0.91
N CYS A 315 4.68 4.59 0.12
CA CYS A 315 4.18 5.74 -0.65
C CYS A 315 3.91 6.96 0.23
N SER A 316 3.62 6.70 1.50
CA SER A 316 3.28 7.67 2.53
C SER A 316 4.43 7.98 3.51
N ALA A 317 5.65 7.44 3.31
CA ALA A 317 6.79 7.72 4.19
C ALA A 317 7.12 9.23 4.21
N CYS A 318 7.38 9.77 5.40
CA CYS A 318 7.91 11.12 5.54
C CYS A 318 9.31 11.16 4.93
N SER A 319 9.50 11.96 3.91
CA SER A 319 10.77 12.04 3.17
C SER A 319 11.40 13.43 3.15
N VAL A 320 10.65 14.43 3.66
CA VAL A 320 11.14 15.79 3.90
C VAL A 320 10.51 16.35 5.17
N VAL A 321 11.29 17.09 5.95
CA VAL A 321 10.81 17.78 7.16
C VAL A 321 11.16 19.24 7.04
N TYR A 322 10.15 20.09 7.05
CA TYR A 322 10.30 21.54 7.12
C TYR A 322 10.24 21.96 8.59
N VAL A 323 11.33 22.49 9.10
CA VAL A 323 11.48 22.83 10.51
C VAL A 323 11.70 24.32 10.67
N ASP A 324 10.98 24.96 11.60
CA ASP A 324 11.23 26.36 11.97
C ASP A 324 12.70 26.52 12.42
N ASN A 325 13.41 27.49 11.83
CA ASN A 325 14.82 27.73 12.07
C ASN A 325 15.16 27.91 13.56
N ALA A 326 14.23 28.44 14.37
CA ALA A 326 14.41 28.62 15.81
C ALA A 326 14.61 27.30 16.58
N VAL A 327 14.12 26.17 16.05
CA VAL A 327 14.17 24.87 16.74
C VAL A 327 14.88 23.79 15.90
N LYS A 328 15.40 24.12 14.72
CA LYS A 328 15.95 23.17 13.75
C LYS A 328 17.05 22.29 14.35
N ASP A 329 18.07 22.90 14.96
CA ASP A 329 19.22 22.16 15.48
C ASP A 329 18.83 21.23 16.64
N ALA A 330 17.94 21.70 17.51
CA ALA A 330 17.39 20.89 18.61
C ALA A 330 16.55 19.71 18.07
N PHE A 331 15.76 19.94 17.04
CA PHE A 331 14.97 18.88 16.38
C PHE A 331 15.89 17.84 15.72
N ILE A 332 16.89 18.28 14.94
CA ILE A 332 17.86 17.36 14.28
C ILE A 332 18.55 16.48 15.32
N ALA A 333 19.03 17.07 16.42
CA ALA A 333 19.69 16.33 17.50
C ALA A 333 18.75 15.22 18.08
N LYS A 334 17.47 15.52 18.30
CA LYS A 334 16.50 14.56 18.79
C LYS A 334 16.15 13.50 17.72
N LEU A 335 16.01 13.89 16.46
CA LEU A 335 15.75 12.97 15.34
C LEU A 335 16.91 11.97 15.19
N VAL A 336 18.16 12.43 15.23
CA VAL A 336 19.35 11.58 15.20
C VAL A 336 19.38 10.63 16.41
N ALA A 337 19.14 11.16 17.62
CA ALA A 337 19.12 10.35 18.84
C ALA A 337 18.03 9.28 18.84
N PHE A 338 16.88 9.52 18.21
CA PHE A 338 15.86 8.50 18.03
C PHE A 338 16.25 7.49 16.94
N SER A 339 16.70 7.98 15.79
CA SER A 339 17.05 7.15 14.63
C SER A 339 18.20 6.19 14.91
N SER A 340 19.18 6.61 15.71
CA SER A 340 20.35 5.77 16.08
C SER A 340 19.99 4.58 16.96
N ARG A 341 18.81 4.56 17.58
CA ARG A 341 18.30 3.43 18.38
C ARG A 341 17.50 2.43 17.57
N LEU A 342 17.17 2.73 16.31
CA LEU A 342 16.45 1.80 15.44
C LEU A 342 17.37 0.68 14.99
N ILE A 343 17.03 -0.54 15.35
CA ILE A 343 17.84 -1.72 15.03
C ILE A 343 17.61 -2.11 13.57
N VAL A 344 18.69 -2.04 12.78
CA VAL A 344 18.73 -2.58 11.41
C VAL A 344 19.29 -3.99 11.48
N GLY A 345 18.63 -4.95 10.84
CA GLY A 345 19.09 -6.34 10.90
C GLY A 345 18.16 -7.33 10.20
N ASP A 346 18.37 -8.60 10.47
CA ASP A 346 17.52 -9.68 9.95
C ASP A 346 16.07 -9.53 10.44
N PRO A 347 15.10 -9.32 9.54
CA PRO A 347 13.70 -9.09 9.94
C PRO A 347 13.03 -10.32 10.59
N ARG A 348 13.65 -11.49 10.52
CA ARG A 348 13.21 -12.69 11.26
C ARG A 348 13.45 -12.58 12.75
N ARG A 349 14.22 -11.60 13.23
CA ARG A 349 14.50 -11.36 14.64
C ARG A 349 13.51 -10.39 15.27
N ALA A 350 13.17 -10.62 16.53
CA ALA A 350 12.18 -9.84 17.27
C ALA A 350 12.59 -8.36 17.43
N GLU A 351 13.88 -8.11 17.65
CA GLU A 351 14.45 -6.79 17.90
C GLU A 351 14.59 -5.92 16.63
N THR A 352 14.49 -6.52 15.45
CA THR A 352 14.70 -5.78 14.19
C THR A 352 13.53 -4.85 13.90
N TYR A 353 13.84 -3.56 13.80
CA TYR A 353 12.90 -2.53 13.36
C TYR A 353 12.90 -2.36 11.84
N MET A 354 14.07 -2.42 11.21
CA MET A 354 14.26 -2.16 9.79
C MET A 354 15.11 -3.28 9.16
N GLY A 355 14.54 -3.95 8.16
CA GLY A 355 15.21 -4.99 7.38
C GLY A 355 16.00 -4.43 6.18
N PRO A 356 16.26 -5.26 5.15
CA PRO A 356 16.98 -4.86 3.94
C PRO A 356 16.11 -4.02 3.00
N VAL A 357 16.73 -3.12 2.26
CA VAL A 357 16.11 -2.48 1.09
C VAL A 357 15.88 -3.52 -0.01
N TYR A 358 14.78 -3.41 -0.69
CA TYR A 358 14.20 -4.42 -1.56
C TYR A 358 15.05 -4.80 -2.79
N SER A 359 15.84 -3.88 -3.37
CA SER A 359 16.54 -4.13 -4.64
C SER A 359 17.82 -3.33 -4.82
N ASP A 360 18.73 -3.87 -5.65
CA ASP A 360 19.98 -3.21 -6.01
C ASP A 360 19.78 -1.86 -6.69
N ALA A 361 18.71 -1.73 -7.50
CA ALA A 361 18.35 -0.44 -8.11
C ALA A 361 17.98 0.62 -7.06
N ALA A 362 17.36 0.23 -5.95
CA ALA A 362 17.08 1.14 -4.84
C ALA A 362 18.38 1.53 -4.11
N ILE A 363 19.30 0.59 -3.91
CA ILE A 363 20.62 0.88 -3.34
C ILE A 363 21.44 1.82 -4.23
N ALA A 364 21.40 1.64 -5.55
CA ALA A 364 22.05 2.57 -6.47
C ALA A 364 21.50 4.00 -6.35
N ARG A 365 20.16 4.15 -6.23
CA ARG A 365 19.53 5.47 -5.98
C ARG A 365 19.94 6.05 -4.62
N PHE A 366 20.02 5.22 -3.58
CA PHE A 366 20.47 5.64 -2.26
C PHE A 366 21.88 6.22 -2.32
N ARG A 367 22.83 5.51 -2.95
CA ARG A 367 24.21 5.97 -3.12
C ARG A 367 24.28 7.27 -3.94
N ALA A 368 23.51 7.38 -5.01
CA ALA A 368 23.45 8.61 -5.81
C ALA A 368 22.91 9.79 -4.98
N ALA A 369 21.87 9.60 -4.18
CA ALA A 369 21.34 10.64 -3.30
C ALA A 369 22.36 11.08 -2.23
N LEU A 370 23.15 10.15 -1.67
CA LEU A 370 24.23 10.49 -0.73
C LEU A 370 25.29 11.36 -1.38
N SER A 371 25.77 10.99 -2.57
CA SER A 371 26.78 11.79 -3.29
C SER A 371 26.28 13.20 -3.61
N GLU A 372 24.99 13.38 -3.87
CA GLU A 372 24.39 14.70 -4.04
C GLU A 372 24.41 15.51 -2.73
N VAL A 373 24.11 14.88 -1.60
CA VAL A 373 24.16 15.56 -0.29
C VAL A 373 25.58 15.94 0.10
N GLU A 374 26.58 15.06 -0.13
CA GLU A 374 27.98 15.35 0.14
C GLU A 374 28.49 16.61 -0.57
N ALA A 375 27.93 16.92 -1.76
CA ALA A 375 28.30 18.08 -2.55
C ALA A 375 27.61 19.39 -2.11
N LYS A 376 26.44 19.33 -1.43
CA LYS A 376 25.58 20.54 -1.24
C LYS A 376 24.81 20.59 0.08
N GLY A 377 25.03 19.62 0.97
CA GLY A 377 24.31 19.52 2.25
C GLY A 377 25.14 18.87 3.32
N LYS A 378 24.48 18.36 4.34
CA LYS A 378 25.12 17.72 5.49
C LYS A 378 24.42 16.41 5.84
N ILE A 379 25.20 15.35 6.04
CA ILE A 379 24.71 14.08 6.60
C ILE A 379 24.87 14.16 8.11
N HIS A 380 23.76 14.09 8.85
CA HIS A 380 23.78 14.10 10.31
C HIS A 380 23.84 12.69 10.91
N PHE A 381 23.28 11.70 10.21
CA PHE A 381 23.29 10.30 10.64
C PHE A 381 23.10 9.36 9.44
N GLY A 382 23.66 8.15 9.53
CA GLY A 382 23.52 7.12 8.51
C GLY A 382 24.43 7.32 7.29
N GLY A 383 23.87 7.16 6.10
CA GLY A 383 24.62 7.29 4.84
C GLY A 383 25.50 6.08 4.51
N THR A 384 25.38 4.98 5.25
CA THR A 384 26.20 3.78 5.06
C THR A 384 25.38 2.50 5.14
N ALA A 385 25.91 1.42 4.56
CA ALA A 385 25.44 0.07 4.80
C ALA A 385 25.80 -0.39 6.22
N LEU A 386 25.03 -1.34 6.77
CA LEU A 386 25.24 -1.88 8.11
C LEU A 386 26.60 -2.60 8.24
N GLY A 387 27.05 -3.33 7.20
CA GLY A 387 28.25 -4.15 7.26
C GLY A 387 28.07 -5.38 8.15
N GLN A 388 29.16 -5.89 8.73
CA GLN A 388 29.13 -6.97 9.73
C GLN A 388 28.44 -8.27 9.26
N GLY A 389 28.65 -8.68 8.00
CA GLY A 389 28.07 -9.90 7.44
C GLY A 389 26.69 -9.74 6.81
N PHE A 390 26.11 -8.53 6.84
CA PHE A 390 24.92 -8.18 6.08
C PHE A 390 25.28 -7.73 4.66
N GLY A 391 24.34 -7.93 3.73
CA GLY A 391 24.49 -7.43 2.37
C GLY A 391 24.47 -5.90 2.28
N ASP A 392 24.89 -5.35 1.17
CA ASP A 392 24.93 -3.91 0.88
C ASP A 392 23.53 -3.25 0.91
N ASN A 393 22.47 -4.06 0.87
CA ASN A 393 21.08 -3.61 0.93
C ASN A 393 20.56 -3.38 2.37
N TYR A 394 21.35 -3.67 3.39
CA TYR A 394 21.07 -3.28 4.77
C TYR A 394 21.70 -1.91 5.04
N VAL A 395 20.95 -0.85 4.82
CA VAL A 395 21.40 0.53 4.99
C VAL A 395 20.86 1.15 6.28
N LEU A 396 21.65 2.02 6.90
CA LEU A 396 21.21 2.72 8.11
C LEU A 396 20.17 3.79 7.79
N PRO A 397 19.24 4.08 8.73
CA PRO A 397 18.39 5.26 8.65
C PRO A 397 19.22 6.49 8.38
N THR A 398 18.86 7.31 7.39
CA THR A 398 19.71 8.42 6.95
C THR A 398 18.98 9.74 7.11
N VAL A 399 19.59 10.63 7.92
CA VAL A 399 19.12 11.99 8.19
C VAL A 399 20.07 12.98 7.56
N VAL A 400 19.58 13.78 6.63
CA VAL A 400 20.37 14.80 5.92
C VAL A 400 19.73 16.17 6.03
N GLU A 401 20.54 17.22 5.89
CA GLU A 401 20.11 18.61 5.87
C GLU A 401 20.50 19.24 4.54
N LEU A 402 19.59 20.04 3.98
CA LEU A 402 19.80 20.87 2.80
C LEU A 402 19.37 22.31 3.07
N ASP A 403 20.13 23.28 2.55
CA ASP A 403 19.86 24.72 2.80
C ASP A 403 18.78 25.31 1.89
N GLY A 404 18.39 24.65 0.80
CA GLY A 404 17.44 25.15 -0.18
C GLY A 404 16.58 24.07 -0.83
N PRO A 405 15.58 24.47 -1.63
CA PRO A 405 14.82 23.55 -2.47
C PRO A 405 15.74 22.79 -3.43
N ASP A 406 15.51 21.52 -3.56
CA ASP A 406 16.35 20.60 -4.33
C ASP A 406 15.53 19.46 -4.94
N ARG A 407 16.13 18.69 -5.85
CA ARG A 407 15.54 17.45 -6.33
C ARG A 407 15.19 16.50 -5.17
N LEU A 408 16.08 16.41 -4.18
CA LEU A 408 15.88 15.54 -3.01
C LEU A 408 14.74 16.02 -2.09
N THR A 409 14.31 17.28 -2.15
CA THR A 409 13.11 17.77 -1.46
C THR A 409 11.83 17.60 -2.29
N ARG A 410 11.92 17.26 -3.59
CA ARG A 410 10.78 17.23 -4.53
C ARG A 410 10.45 15.85 -5.09
N GLU A 411 11.46 14.98 -5.26
CA GLU A 411 11.28 13.65 -5.84
C GLU A 411 11.18 12.57 -4.77
N GLU A 412 10.38 11.56 -5.05
CA GLU A 412 10.27 10.36 -4.22
C GLU A 412 11.52 9.48 -4.38
N LEU A 413 12.19 9.17 -3.28
CA LEU A 413 13.35 8.29 -3.27
C LEU A 413 12.97 6.84 -2.93
N PHE A 414 11.93 6.63 -2.14
CA PHE A 414 11.41 5.33 -1.71
C PHE A 414 12.45 4.46 -0.97
N MET A 415 13.11 5.07 0.03
CA MET A 415 14.20 4.48 0.81
C MET A 415 14.33 5.14 2.18
N PRO A 416 15.14 4.60 3.11
CA PRO A 416 15.26 5.13 4.48
C PRO A 416 16.10 6.41 4.53
N PHE A 417 15.56 7.49 3.96
CA PHE A 417 16.26 8.74 3.73
C PHE A 417 15.29 9.91 3.96
N VAL A 418 15.60 10.77 4.92
CA VAL A 418 14.80 11.96 5.22
C VAL A 418 15.63 13.22 5.11
N VAL A 419 15.11 14.21 4.39
CA VAL A 419 15.72 15.54 4.25
C VAL A 419 15.13 16.47 5.30
N VAL A 420 15.97 17.14 6.08
CA VAL A 420 15.58 18.23 6.96
C VAL A 420 15.88 19.56 6.27
N ARG A 421 14.89 20.45 6.29
CA ARG A 421 14.93 21.76 5.67
C ARG A 421 14.55 22.82 6.70
N GLY A 422 15.44 23.76 7.00
CA GLY A 422 15.14 24.92 7.83
C GLY A 422 14.31 25.95 7.07
N VAL A 423 13.28 26.50 7.69
CA VAL A 423 12.38 27.51 7.09
C VAL A 423 12.01 28.59 8.10
N ASP A 424 11.63 29.77 7.62
CA ASP A 424 11.15 30.87 8.45
C ASP A 424 9.62 30.93 8.41
N GLY A 425 9.00 30.19 9.36
CA GLY A 425 7.55 30.17 9.54
C GLY A 425 6.81 29.09 8.74
N LEU A 426 5.59 28.80 9.19
CA LEU A 426 4.74 27.74 8.67
C LEU A 426 4.23 28.01 7.24
N GLU A 427 3.92 29.25 6.92
CA GLU A 427 3.42 29.64 5.59
C GLU A 427 4.43 29.31 4.49
N ALA A 428 5.69 29.68 4.69
CA ALA A 428 6.77 29.36 3.77
C ALA A 428 7.01 27.84 3.67
N ALA A 429 6.94 27.15 4.81
CA ALA A 429 7.06 25.70 4.88
C ALA A 429 5.99 24.99 4.03
N ILE A 430 4.73 25.37 4.20
CA ILE A 430 3.60 24.76 3.46
C ILE A 430 3.68 25.11 1.97
N ALA A 431 4.04 26.34 1.62
CA ALA A 431 4.22 26.73 0.23
C ALA A 431 5.29 25.87 -0.48
N GLU A 432 6.45 25.64 0.18
CA GLU A 432 7.51 24.80 -0.36
C GLU A 432 7.08 23.31 -0.41
N GLY A 433 6.42 22.81 0.63
CA GLY A 433 5.92 21.43 0.67
C GLY A 433 4.80 21.15 -0.33
N ASN A 434 4.01 22.15 -0.70
CA ASN A 434 3.00 22.05 -1.75
C ASN A 434 3.60 22.13 -3.18
N ASP A 435 4.80 22.71 -3.35
CA ASP A 435 5.45 22.83 -4.68
C ASP A 435 6.11 21.52 -5.12
N VAL A 436 5.33 20.44 -5.11
CA VAL A 436 5.73 19.11 -5.57
C VAL A 436 4.61 18.47 -6.40
N ALA A 437 4.99 17.51 -7.24
CA ALA A 437 4.04 16.80 -8.10
C ALA A 437 3.08 15.86 -7.34
N TYR A 438 3.34 15.58 -6.07
CA TYR A 438 2.63 14.62 -5.26
C TYR A 438 1.76 15.28 -4.19
N GLY A 439 0.78 14.55 -3.69
CA GLY A 439 -0.10 15.01 -2.62
C GLY A 439 -0.76 13.85 -1.87
N LEU A 440 0.05 12.93 -1.33
CA LEU A 440 -0.51 11.79 -0.57
C LEU A 440 -0.71 12.15 0.88
N CYS A 441 0.39 12.35 1.63
CA CYS A 441 0.35 12.63 3.06
C CYS A 441 1.08 13.91 3.41
N ALA A 442 0.57 14.62 4.42
CA ALA A 442 1.29 15.71 5.07
C ALA A 442 1.00 15.70 6.58
N GLY A 443 1.98 16.08 7.39
CA GLY A 443 1.84 16.11 8.82
C GLY A 443 2.35 17.38 9.47
N ILE A 444 1.77 17.74 10.62
CA ILE A 444 2.24 18.88 11.42
C ILE A 444 2.49 18.45 12.87
N PHE A 445 3.50 19.06 13.47
CA PHE A 445 3.77 19.03 14.89
C PHE A 445 3.77 20.47 15.41
N THR A 446 2.74 20.79 16.19
CA THR A 446 2.51 22.10 16.80
C THR A 446 1.60 21.98 18.02
N ARG A 447 1.70 22.93 18.97
CA ARG A 447 0.73 23.13 20.06
C ARG A 447 -0.12 24.40 19.85
N ASP A 448 0.13 25.14 18.77
CA ASP A 448 -0.62 26.33 18.40
C ASP A 448 -1.82 25.97 17.52
N GLU A 449 -3.02 26.35 17.94
CA GLU A 449 -4.26 26.03 17.23
C GLU A 449 -4.40 26.80 15.91
N ASN A 450 -3.84 28.00 15.80
CA ASN A 450 -3.88 28.77 14.56
C ASN A 450 -2.96 28.14 13.50
N GLU A 451 -1.78 27.68 13.91
CA GLU A 451 -0.88 26.93 13.02
C GLU A 451 -1.53 25.61 12.55
N LEU A 452 -2.22 24.90 13.46
CA LEU A 452 -2.95 23.69 13.10
C LEU A 452 -4.05 23.98 12.08
N GLN A 453 -4.87 25.02 12.32
CA GLN A 453 -5.95 25.38 11.39
C GLN A 453 -5.37 25.84 10.04
N TYR A 454 -4.33 26.66 10.05
CA TYR A 454 -3.66 27.09 8.83
C TYR A 454 -3.15 25.89 8.00
N PHE A 455 -2.54 24.90 8.67
CA PHE A 455 -2.12 23.65 8.03
C PHE A 455 -3.29 22.89 7.39
N LEU A 456 -4.39 22.71 8.12
CA LEU A 456 -5.57 21.98 7.62
C LEU A 456 -6.19 22.67 6.40
N ASP A 457 -6.14 23.99 6.33
CA ASP A 457 -6.73 24.78 5.24
C ASP A 457 -5.83 24.86 4.00
N HIS A 458 -4.50 24.75 4.15
CA HIS A 458 -3.57 25.07 3.07
C HIS A 458 -2.68 23.90 2.61
N ALA A 459 -2.60 22.78 3.35
CA ALA A 459 -1.80 21.64 2.94
C ALA A 459 -2.49 20.88 1.79
N GLU A 460 -1.78 20.70 0.67
CA GLU A 460 -2.31 20.06 -0.53
C GLU A 460 -2.00 18.55 -0.56
N ALA A 461 -2.55 17.80 0.39
CA ALA A 461 -2.44 16.35 0.46
C ALA A 461 -3.78 15.73 0.88
N GLY A 462 -4.05 14.52 0.40
CA GLY A 462 -5.29 13.81 0.68
C GLY A 462 -5.37 13.22 2.09
N VAL A 463 -4.24 13.03 2.76
CA VAL A 463 -4.14 12.48 4.12
C VAL A 463 -3.37 13.44 5.01
N LEU A 464 -4.08 14.07 5.93
CA LEU A 464 -3.48 14.99 6.91
C LEU A 464 -3.46 14.38 8.31
N TYR A 465 -2.40 14.67 9.07
CA TYR A 465 -2.30 14.27 10.48
C TYR A 465 -1.59 15.35 11.31
N ALA A 466 -1.91 15.42 12.60
CA ALA A 466 -1.27 16.32 13.53
C ALA A 466 -0.78 15.58 14.77
N ASN A 467 0.43 15.92 15.24
CA ASN A 467 1.00 15.49 16.51
C ASN A 467 1.04 13.96 16.75
N ARG A 468 1.18 13.15 15.71
CA ARG A 468 1.21 11.68 15.80
C ARG A 468 2.61 11.14 16.06
N ALA A 469 2.89 10.68 17.28
CA ALA A 469 4.14 10.00 17.63
C ALA A 469 4.27 8.58 17.05
N SER A 470 3.15 7.95 16.64
CA SER A 470 3.14 6.62 16.01
C SER A 470 3.65 6.63 14.57
N GLY A 471 3.88 7.80 14.03
CA GLY A 471 4.26 7.97 12.63
C GLY A 471 3.10 8.44 11.80
N ALA A 472 3.46 9.22 10.86
CA ALA A 472 2.62 9.99 10.01
C ALA A 472 1.67 9.17 9.21
N THR A 473 2.15 8.08 8.74
CA THR A 473 1.56 7.35 7.64
C THR A 473 1.08 5.99 8.04
N THR A 474 1.40 5.59 9.24
CA THR A 474 0.93 4.33 9.82
C THR A 474 -0.42 4.47 10.50
N GLY A 475 -1.12 5.57 10.26
CA GLY A 475 -2.43 5.80 10.83
C GLY A 475 -3.59 5.50 9.92
N ALA A 476 -3.34 5.28 8.64
CA ALA A 476 -4.36 4.84 7.73
C ALA A 476 -4.78 3.41 8.09
N TRP A 477 -6.04 3.25 8.48
CA TRP A 477 -6.62 1.95 8.81
C TRP A 477 -8.04 1.92 8.26
N PRO A 478 -8.54 0.77 7.77
CA PRO A 478 -9.87 0.67 7.19
C PRO A 478 -10.95 1.27 8.10
N GLY A 479 -11.71 2.23 7.58
CA GLY A 479 -12.77 2.92 8.29
C GLY A 479 -12.32 4.00 9.29
N ALA A 480 -11.03 4.07 9.63
CA ALA A 480 -10.51 5.07 10.56
C ALA A 480 -9.95 6.30 9.82
N GLN A 481 -9.26 6.09 8.71
CA GLN A 481 -8.69 7.17 7.90
C GLN A 481 -8.70 6.77 6.43
N PRO A 482 -9.45 7.44 5.56
CA PRO A 482 -9.35 7.25 4.12
C PRO A 482 -7.92 7.53 3.64
N PHE A 483 -7.47 6.73 2.68
CA PHE A 483 -6.14 6.85 2.11
C PHE A 483 -6.28 7.25 0.65
N CYS A 484 -6.17 8.55 0.37
CA CYS A 484 -6.45 9.12 -0.95
C CYS A 484 -5.34 10.07 -1.39
N GLY A 485 -4.88 9.89 -2.63
CA GLY A 485 -3.86 10.73 -3.23
C GLY A 485 -4.44 11.90 -4.02
N TRP A 486 -3.87 13.09 -3.80
CA TRP A 486 -4.10 14.28 -4.61
C TRP A 486 -2.99 14.46 -5.65
N LYS A 487 -3.12 15.41 -6.53
CA LYS A 487 -2.12 15.74 -7.58
C LYS A 487 -1.70 14.47 -8.36
N GLY A 488 -0.41 14.25 -8.54
CA GLY A 488 0.15 13.07 -9.21
C GLY A 488 0.16 11.78 -8.40
N THR A 489 -0.40 11.75 -7.20
CA THR A 489 -0.48 10.53 -6.38
C THR A 489 -1.72 9.71 -6.68
N GLY A 490 -2.85 10.32 -7.01
CA GLY A 490 -4.10 9.63 -7.30
C GLY A 490 -4.81 10.18 -8.54
N VAL A 491 -5.62 9.35 -9.19
CA VAL A 491 -6.26 9.72 -10.48
C VAL A 491 -7.51 10.57 -10.28
N ASN A 492 -8.23 10.38 -9.15
CA ASN A 492 -9.55 11.00 -8.95
C ASN A 492 -9.79 11.55 -7.53
N GLY A 493 -8.76 11.59 -6.68
CA GLY A 493 -8.84 12.09 -5.31
C GLY A 493 -9.68 11.23 -4.36
N LYS A 494 -10.02 10.01 -4.74
CA LYS A 494 -10.69 9.02 -3.89
C LYS A 494 -9.80 7.80 -3.77
N GLY A 495 -9.56 7.35 -2.56
CA GLY A 495 -8.65 6.24 -2.29
C GLY A 495 -9.28 5.12 -1.48
N GLY A 496 -8.47 4.14 -1.13
CA GLY A 496 -8.84 3.03 -0.26
C GLY A 496 -9.21 3.45 1.15
N LEU A 497 -9.66 2.50 1.96
CA LEU A 497 -9.94 2.61 3.39
C LEU A 497 -11.11 3.54 3.76
N GLY A 498 -11.78 4.13 2.79
CA GLY A 498 -12.88 5.08 2.97
C GLY A 498 -14.15 4.73 2.20
N ALA A 499 -15.23 5.44 2.52
CA ALA A 499 -16.58 5.20 1.99
C ALA A 499 -16.71 5.35 0.46
N TRP A 500 -15.80 6.09 -0.17
CA TRP A 500 -15.85 6.38 -1.61
C TRP A 500 -15.03 5.40 -2.46
N PHE A 501 -14.45 4.37 -1.86
CA PHE A 501 -13.62 3.42 -2.60
C PHE A 501 -14.45 2.48 -3.47
N LEU A 502 -15.45 1.82 -2.91
CA LEU A 502 -16.29 0.85 -3.63
C LEU A 502 -17.03 1.42 -4.85
N PRO A 503 -17.60 2.64 -4.79
CA PRO A 503 -18.26 3.24 -5.95
C PRO A 503 -17.38 3.37 -7.20
N GLN A 504 -16.06 3.40 -7.05
CA GLN A 504 -15.13 3.49 -8.19
C GLN A 504 -15.12 2.22 -9.07
N TYR A 505 -15.55 1.08 -8.52
CA TYR A 505 -15.69 -0.21 -9.22
C TYR A 505 -17.05 -0.40 -9.84
N LEU A 506 -17.91 0.61 -9.79
CA LEU A 506 -19.31 0.56 -10.21
C LEU A 506 -19.64 1.71 -11.16
N ARG A 507 -20.63 1.49 -12.01
CA ARG A 507 -21.23 2.52 -12.87
C ARG A 507 -22.74 2.62 -12.63
N GLU A 508 -23.25 3.83 -12.66
CA GLU A 508 -24.65 4.12 -12.38
C GLU A 508 -25.56 3.75 -13.56
N GLN A 509 -26.71 3.17 -13.26
CA GLN A 509 -27.79 2.93 -14.18
C GLN A 509 -29.10 3.49 -13.62
N SER A 510 -29.71 4.44 -14.31
CA SER A 510 -31.05 4.91 -14.00
C SER A 510 -32.08 3.93 -14.56
N GLN A 511 -33.08 3.55 -13.74
CA GLN A 511 -34.16 2.65 -14.11
C GLN A 511 -35.48 3.31 -13.76
N THR A 512 -36.36 3.49 -14.76
CA THR A 512 -37.74 4.00 -14.61
C THR A 512 -38.71 2.96 -15.14
N ILE A 513 -39.63 2.54 -14.32
CA ILE A 513 -40.57 1.45 -14.62
C ILE A 513 -42.00 1.96 -14.38
N MET A 514 -42.84 1.89 -15.41
CA MET A 514 -44.28 2.12 -15.25
C MET A 514 -44.93 0.80 -14.84
N THR A 515 -45.62 0.80 -13.70
CA THR A 515 -46.46 -0.33 -13.29
C THR A 515 -47.85 -0.17 -13.93
N LYS A 516 -48.38 -1.28 -14.41
CA LYS A 516 -49.73 -1.31 -15.07
C LYS A 516 -50.84 -0.94 -14.11
#